data_e8d949f1479e0190eca896eacd8ece0f
#
_entry.id   e8d949f1479e0190eca896eacd8ece0f
#
_cell.length_a   1.000
_cell.length_b   1.000
_cell.length_c   1.000
_cell.angle_alpha   90.00
_cell.angle_beta   90.00
_cell.angle_gamma   90.00
#
_symmetry.space_group_name_H-M   'P 1'
#
loop_
_entity.id
_entity.type
_entity.pdbx_description
1 polymer ?
#
loop_
_entity_poly.entity_id
_entity_poly.type
_entity_poly.pdbx_seq_one_letter_code
_entity_poly.pdbx_strand_id
1 'polypeptide(L)'
;MQLRFANRISKTKKSFVREIFKYLGDPEMISFSGGFPNPNSFPVEGIKEAAIKVLEADGANALQYSSSEGYLPLRQYISRRYHKRFGLEVDPSEILICNGSQQAFDLIAKVFLEVNDTIVIEYPAYLGALQSFGFYEPSYKEVKLTPTGLDLKQLEEALKDNPKLMYVVPNFQNPTGLSYSAENRLAIADLVKKTDTILIEDDPYGELRFKGIDNKPIKMLLDEQTIMLGSFSKIVSPGMRMGWVVAKKEIMDKLVIAKQASDLHSNYFTQRILTQYLQDNDIDQHISKIKDMYLAQREQMLSSIKKYFDPRIITTEPEGGMFLWATLPEGISSMSLFQEAVNEKIVYVPGDPFYVNGEGINTLRLNYTNSTI
;
A
#
# COMPACT_ATOMS: atom_id res chain seq x y z
N MET A 1 -16.85 -25.61 -27.66
CA MET A 1 -15.45 -25.67 -27.16
C MET A 1 -15.47 -25.34 -25.68
N GLN A 2 -15.00 -26.24 -24.83
CA GLN A 2 -14.91 -25.96 -23.38
C GLN A 2 -13.50 -25.40 -23.10
N LEU A 3 -13.41 -24.15 -22.62
CA LEU A 3 -12.15 -23.52 -22.25
C LEU A 3 -11.61 -24.20 -20.97
N ARG A 4 -10.31 -24.47 -20.93
CA ARG A 4 -9.60 -25.04 -19.77
C ARG A 4 -8.70 -23.96 -19.17
N PHE A 5 -9.15 -23.35 -18.08
CA PHE A 5 -8.37 -22.39 -17.32
C PHE A 5 -7.46 -23.08 -16.30
N ALA A 6 -6.39 -22.40 -15.87
CA ALA A 6 -5.57 -22.86 -14.74
C ALA A 6 -6.39 -22.85 -13.45
N ASN A 7 -6.16 -23.85 -12.56
CA ASN A 7 -6.91 -24.00 -11.31
C ASN A 7 -6.85 -22.75 -10.44
N ARG A 8 -5.68 -22.11 -10.36
CA ARG A 8 -5.46 -20.89 -9.56
C ARG A 8 -6.40 -19.74 -9.93
N ILE A 9 -6.73 -19.54 -11.24
CA ILE A 9 -7.64 -18.46 -11.64
C ILE A 9 -9.09 -18.77 -11.28
N SER A 10 -9.46 -20.05 -11.29
CA SER A 10 -10.82 -20.48 -10.93
C SER A 10 -11.12 -20.29 -9.42
N LYS A 11 -10.08 -20.30 -8.57
CA LYS A 11 -10.18 -20.10 -7.12
C LYS A 11 -10.10 -18.61 -6.73
N THR A 12 -9.54 -17.75 -7.60
CA THR A 12 -9.35 -16.34 -7.31
C THR A 12 -10.66 -15.56 -7.43
N LYS A 13 -11.09 -14.94 -6.34
CA LYS A 13 -12.29 -14.08 -6.32
C LYS A 13 -12.02 -12.74 -7.01
N LYS A 14 -13.05 -12.19 -7.65
CA LYS A 14 -13.00 -10.81 -8.16
C LYS A 14 -12.81 -9.83 -7.00
N SER A 15 -12.06 -8.75 -7.24
CA SER A 15 -11.90 -7.70 -6.24
C SER A 15 -13.21 -6.98 -5.97
N PHE A 16 -13.72 -7.07 -4.74
CA PHE A 16 -14.92 -6.36 -4.31
C PHE A 16 -14.78 -4.83 -4.51
N VAL A 17 -13.63 -4.26 -4.23
CA VAL A 17 -13.37 -2.83 -4.45
C VAL A 17 -13.57 -2.42 -5.91
N ARG A 18 -13.20 -3.29 -6.87
CA ARG A 18 -13.45 -3.02 -8.30
C ARG A 18 -14.93 -3.08 -8.66
N GLU A 19 -15.71 -3.89 -7.98
CA GLU A 19 -17.16 -3.90 -8.19
C GLU A 19 -17.83 -2.61 -7.72
N ILE A 20 -17.29 -2.00 -6.66
CA ILE A 20 -17.75 -0.68 -6.18
C ILE A 20 -17.47 0.41 -7.22
N PHE A 21 -16.42 0.31 -8.02
CA PHE A 21 -16.06 1.34 -9.01
C PHE A 21 -17.14 1.59 -10.08
N LYS A 22 -18.02 0.62 -10.33
CA LYS A 22 -19.18 0.83 -11.22
C LYS A 22 -20.12 1.94 -10.76
N TYR A 23 -20.17 2.23 -9.44
CA TYR A 23 -20.99 3.29 -8.88
C TYR A 23 -20.33 4.68 -9.00
N LEU A 24 -19.01 4.75 -9.21
CA LEU A 24 -18.26 6.00 -9.29
C LEU A 24 -18.49 6.78 -10.59
N GLY A 25 -19.20 6.22 -11.55
CA GLY A 25 -19.60 6.90 -12.80
C GLY A 25 -20.80 7.84 -12.62
N ASP A 26 -21.51 7.76 -11.50
CA ASP A 26 -22.64 8.64 -11.17
C ASP A 26 -22.10 9.91 -10.48
N PRO A 27 -22.27 11.11 -11.07
CA PRO A 27 -21.76 12.36 -10.49
C PRO A 27 -22.46 12.78 -9.19
N GLU A 28 -23.63 12.22 -8.87
CA GLU A 28 -24.34 12.47 -7.62
C GLU A 28 -23.84 11.57 -6.48
N MET A 29 -23.03 10.56 -6.79
CA MET A 29 -22.53 9.59 -5.80
C MET A 29 -21.45 10.18 -4.91
N ILE A 30 -21.68 10.19 -3.60
CA ILE A 30 -20.66 10.55 -2.59
C ILE A 30 -19.84 9.31 -2.26
N SER A 31 -18.56 9.32 -2.62
CA SER A 31 -17.71 8.15 -2.48
C SER A 31 -16.68 8.28 -1.35
N PHE A 32 -16.84 7.45 -0.34
CA PHE A 32 -15.83 7.16 0.70
C PHE A 32 -15.10 5.82 0.46
N SER A 33 -15.28 5.20 -0.72
CA SER A 33 -14.81 3.83 -0.98
C SER A 33 -13.39 3.75 -1.55
N GLY A 34 -13.05 4.61 -2.50
CA GLY A 34 -11.80 4.53 -3.25
C GLY A 34 -10.57 4.86 -2.40
N GLY A 35 -9.48 4.11 -2.57
CA GLY A 35 -8.15 4.50 -2.07
C GLY A 35 -7.48 5.52 -3.00
N PHE A 36 -8.23 6.49 -3.52
CA PHE A 36 -7.75 7.49 -4.46
C PHE A 36 -7.22 8.72 -3.73
N PRO A 37 -5.99 9.19 -4.07
CA PRO A 37 -5.55 10.51 -3.70
C PRO A 37 -6.48 11.59 -4.28
N ASN A 38 -6.55 12.73 -3.62
CA ASN A 38 -7.32 13.86 -4.12
C ASN A 38 -6.73 14.36 -5.45
N PRO A 39 -7.51 14.48 -6.54
CA PRO A 39 -7.00 14.97 -7.82
C PRO A 39 -6.39 16.36 -7.76
N ASN A 40 -6.86 17.23 -6.85
CA ASN A 40 -6.30 18.56 -6.64
C ASN A 40 -4.86 18.55 -6.09
N SER A 41 -4.40 17.40 -5.61
CA SER A 41 -3.02 17.23 -5.16
C SER A 41 -2.05 16.88 -6.29
N PHE A 42 -2.52 16.58 -7.50
CA PHE A 42 -1.62 16.15 -8.58
C PHE A 42 -0.83 17.32 -9.16
N PRO A 43 0.50 17.21 -9.30
CA PRO A 43 1.36 18.27 -9.79
C PRO A 43 1.37 18.31 -11.33
N VAL A 44 0.21 18.54 -11.95
CA VAL A 44 -0.01 18.42 -13.41
C VAL A 44 0.97 19.26 -14.22
N GLU A 45 1.13 20.54 -13.87
CA GLU A 45 2.02 21.45 -14.61
C GLU A 45 3.49 21.03 -14.46
N GLY A 46 3.95 20.67 -13.26
CA GLY A 46 5.31 20.20 -13.06
C GLY A 46 5.63 18.90 -13.83
N ILE A 47 4.65 17.98 -13.91
CA ILE A 47 4.80 16.75 -14.72
C ILE A 47 4.84 17.06 -16.21
N LYS A 48 4.01 17.99 -16.70
CA LYS A 48 4.01 18.45 -18.09
C LYS A 48 5.36 19.08 -18.47
N GLU A 49 5.88 20.00 -17.65
CA GLU A 49 7.18 20.62 -17.87
C GLU A 49 8.32 19.59 -17.88
N ALA A 50 8.30 18.65 -16.94
CA ALA A 50 9.27 17.56 -16.88
C ALA A 50 9.23 16.67 -18.13
N ALA A 51 8.02 16.37 -18.65
CA ALA A 51 7.86 15.58 -19.87
C ALA A 51 8.46 16.30 -21.10
N ILE A 52 8.22 17.60 -21.25
CA ILE A 52 8.79 18.41 -22.33
C ILE A 52 10.32 18.40 -22.24
N LYS A 53 10.89 18.71 -21.06
CA LYS A 53 12.34 18.72 -20.86
C LYS A 53 13.00 17.38 -21.20
N VAL A 54 12.38 16.27 -20.79
CA VAL A 54 12.91 14.91 -21.09
C VAL A 54 12.94 14.65 -22.59
N LEU A 55 11.88 15.03 -23.31
CA LEU A 55 11.79 14.80 -24.75
C LEU A 55 12.74 15.72 -25.55
N GLU A 56 12.91 16.96 -25.13
CA GLU A 56 13.83 17.91 -25.77
C GLU A 56 15.30 17.54 -25.52
N ALA A 57 15.64 17.11 -24.30
CA ALA A 57 17.02 16.82 -23.95
C ALA A 57 17.54 15.49 -24.48
N ASP A 58 16.71 14.44 -24.49
CA ASP A 58 17.15 13.06 -24.77
C ASP A 58 15.97 12.16 -25.20
N GLY A 59 15.08 12.67 -26.05
CA GLY A 59 13.82 12.02 -26.38
C GLY A 59 13.97 10.63 -26.98
N ALA A 60 14.92 10.43 -27.90
CA ALA A 60 15.13 9.15 -28.53
C ALA A 60 15.52 8.05 -27.51
N ASN A 61 16.43 8.34 -26.59
CA ASN A 61 16.82 7.39 -25.54
C ASN A 61 15.73 7.23 -24.47
N ALA A 62 14.96 8.30 -24.18
CA ALA A 62 13.85 8.21 -23.23
C ALA A 62 12.73 7.25 -23.69
N LEU A 63 12.62 7.04 -25.01
CA LEU A 63 11.64 6.14 -25.62
C LEU A 63 12.19 4.75 -25.94
N GLN A 64 13.47 4.45 -25.63
CA GLN A 64 14.12 3.17 -25.87
C GLN A 64 13.92 2.21 -24.68
N TYR A 65 14.20 0.93 -24.89
CA TYR A 65 14.32 -0.07 -23.83
C TYR A 65 15.40 0.31 -22.80
N SER A 66 15.23 -0.17 -21.58
CA SER A 66 16.13 0.12 -20.46
C SER A 66 16.43 -1.10 -19.61
N SER A 67 17.22 -0.93 -18.54
CA SER A 67 17.51 -1.99 -17.57
C SER A 67 16.28 -2.43 -16.79
N SER A 68 16.24 -3.69 -16.40
CA SER A 68 15.15 -4.28 -15.63
C SER A 68 15.02 -3.69 -14.24
N GLU A 69 16.14 -3.32 -13.63
CA GLU A 69 16.20 -2.70 -12.30
C GLU A 69 15.54 -1.30 -12.29
N GLY A 70 15.52 -0.65 -13.45
CA GLY A 70 14.98 0.69 -13.62
C GLY A 70 16.06 1.78 -13.68
N TYR A 71 15.62 2.99 -13.98
CA TYR A 71 16.45 4.17 -14.22
C TYR A 71 17.33 4.52 -13.02
N LEU A 72 18.66 4.44 -13.19
CA LEU A 72 19.61 4.63 -12.11
C LEU A 72 19.44 5.96 -11.36
N PRO A 73 19.24 7.12 -12.01
CA PRO A 73 19.00 8.39 -11.30
C PRO A 73 17.76 8.37 -10.40
N LEU A 74 16.69 7.64 -10.78
CA LEU A 74 15.52 7.47 -9.93
C LEU A 74 15.84 6.61 -8.70
N ARG A 75 16.56 5.51 -8.89
CA ARG A 75 17.02 4.65 -7.78
C ARG A 75 17.94 5.41 -6.82
N GLN A 76 18.87 6.22 -7.34
CA GLN A 76 19.72 7.10 -6.54
C GLN A 76 18.90 8.16 -5.78
N TYR A 77 17.83 8.69 -6.38
CA TYR A 77 16.94 9.62 -5.70
C TYR A 77 16.23 8.95 -4.52
N ILE A 78 15.71 7.75 -4.70
CA ILE A 78 15.03 6.96 -3.66
C ILE A 78 16.01 6.65 -2.52
N SER A 79 17.23 6.23 -2.83
CA SER A 79 18.32 5.99 -1.86
C SER A 79 18.57 7.23 -1.00
N ARG A 80 18.81 8.40 -1.63
CA ARG A 80 19.02 9.67 -0.91
C ARG A 80 17.79 10.07 -0.06
N ARG A 81 16.57 9.75 -0.51
CA ARG A 81 15.36 10.05 0.26
C ARG A 81 15.26 9.25 1.54
N TYR A 82 15.60 7.96 1.52
CA TYR A 82 15.67 7.12 2.72
C TYR A 82 16.75 7.60 3.68
N HIS A 83 17.93 7.96 3.16
CA HIS A 83 18.98 8.56 3.98
C HIS A 83 18.51 9.87 4.64
N LYS A 84 17.91 10.79 3.87
CA LYS A 84 17.41 12.08 4.38
C LYS A 84 16.35 11.91 5.47
N ARG A 85 15.38 10.96 5.27
CA ARG A 85 14.25 10.78 6.21
C ARG A 85 14.62 10.03 7.47
N PHE A 86 15.43 9.00 7.36
CA PHE A 86 15.64 8.03 8.43
C PHE A 86 17.12 7.80 8.78
N GLY A 87 18.07 8.29 7.98
CA GLY A 87 19.47 7.87 8.04
C GLY A 87 19.66 6.43 7.57
N LEU A 88 18.74 5.87 6.80
CA LEU A 88 18.82 4.53 6.26
C LEU A 88 19.66 4.54 4.98
N GLU A 89 20.79 3.83 5.02
CA GLU A 89 21.64 3.63 3.85
C GLU A 89 21.06 2.49 2.98
N VAL A 90 20.75 2.80 1.74
CA VAL A 90 20.28 1.84 0.73
C VAL A 90 21.13 2.01 -0.51
N ASP A 91 21.86 0.97 -0.93
CA ASP A 91 22.58 1.02 -2.20
C ASP A 91 21.58 1.06 -3.37
N PRO A 92 21.76 1.91 -4.38
CA PRO A 92 20.89 1.93 -5.55
C PRO A 92 20.76 0.57 -6.27
N SER A 93 21.74 -0.36 -6.11
CA SER A 93 21.64 -1.73 -6.63
C SER A 93 20.68 -2.62 -5.84
N GLU A 94 20.30 -2.22 -4.61
CA GLU A 94 19.29 -2.86 -3.78
C GLU A 94 17.88 -2.32 -4.05
N ILE A 95 17.69 -1.51 -5.12
CA ILE A 95 16.40 -0.91 -5.48
C ILE A 95 15.96 -1.41 -6.86
N LEU A 96 14.72 -1.94 -6.93
CA LEU A 96 14.04 -2.33 -8.17
C LEU A 96 12.80 -1.47 -8.40
N ILE A 97 12.72 -0.80 -9.54
CA ILE A 97 11.52 -0.02 -9.92
C ILE A 97 10.43 -0.96 -10.44
N CYS A 98 9.23 -0.81 -9.88
CA CYS A 98 8.06 -1.62 -10.21
C CYS A 98 6.88 -0.75 -10.68
N ASN A 99 5.90 -1.37 -11.34
CA ASN A 99 4.64 -0.73 -11.73
C ASN A 99 3.68 -0.60 -10.52
N GLY A 100 4.14 0.08 -9.47
CA GLY A 100 3.52 0.19 -8.14
C GLY A 100 3.72 -1.07 -7.30
N SER A 101 3.37 -1.00 -6.00
CA SER A 101 3.49 -2.13 -5.06
C SER A 101 2.71 -3.36 -5.50
N GLN A 102 1.65 -3.21 -6.30
CA GLN A 102 0.87 -4.35 -6.81
C GLN A 102 1.73 -5.30 -7.66
N GLN A 103 2.66 -4.79 -8.47
CA GLN A 103 3.60 -5.63 -9.19
C GLN A 103 4.67 -6.21 -8.25
N ALA A 104 5.09 -5.44 -7.24
CA ALA A 104 6.05 -5.93 -6.26
C ALA A 104 5.52 -7.18 -5.52
N PHE A 105 4.24 -7.19 -5.11
CA PHE A 105 3.62 -8.37 -4.51
C PHE A 105 3.67 -9.59 -5.42
N ASP A 106 3.34 -9.44 -6.70
CA ASP A 106 3.38 -10.54 -7.66
C ASP A 106 4.81 -11.06 -7.88
N LEU A 107 5.80 -10.16 -7.99
CA LEU A 107 7.21 -10.55 -8.13
C LEU A 107 7.73 -11.28 -6.88
N ILE A 108 7.40 -10.79 -5.68
CA ILE A 108 7.79 -11.44 -4.42
C ILE A 108 7.13 -12.82 -4.33
N ALA A 109 5.84 -12.91 -4.64
CA ALA A 109 5.13 -14.18 -4.62
C ALA A 109 5.74 -15.19 -5.61
N LYS A 110 6.10 -14.77 -6.83
CA LYS A 110 6.80 -15.62 -7.82
C LYS A 110 8.13 -16.15 -7.32
N VAL A 111 8.86 -15.37 -6.53
CA VAL A 111 10.19 -15.76 -6.02
C VAL A 111 10.11 -16.67 -4.80
N PHE A 112 9.12 -16.46 -3.93
CA PHE A 112 9.12 -17.11 -2.62
C PHE A 112 8.04 -18.17 -2.42
N LEU A 113 6.89 -18.08 -3.14
CA LEU A 113 5.73 -18.89 -2.80
C LEU A 113 5.52 -20.09 -3.71
N GLU A 114 5.27 -21.23 -3.06
CA GLU A 114 4.67 -22.40 -3.63
C GLU A 114 3.27 -22.64 -3.02
N VAL A 115 2.52 -23.57 -3.61
CA VAL A 115 1.19 -23.93 -3.11
C VAL A 115 1.27 -24.42 -1.66
N ASN A 116 0.40 -23.90 -0.79
CA ASN A 116 0.31 -24.16 0.65
C ASN A 116 1.46 -23.60 1.50
N ASP A 117 2.40 -22.82 0.95
CA ASP A 117 3.31 -22.03 1.78
C ASP A 117 2.52 -21.09 2.70
N THR A 118 3.00 -20.88 3.92
CA THR A 118 2.32 -20.04 4.90
C THR A 118 2.79 -18.60 4.83
N ILE A 119 1.84 -17.67 4.82
CA ILE A 119 2.06 -16.22 4.96
C ILE A 119 1.39 -15.73 6.23
N VAL A 120 2.14 -15.01 7.08
CA VAL A 120 1.56 -14.24 8.19
C VAL A 120 1.07 -12.89 7.63
N ILE A 121 -0.16 -12.53 7.96
CA ILE A 121 -0.80 -11.28 7.54
C ILE A 121 -1.45 -10.56 8.71
N GLU A 122 -1.65 -9.26 8.56
CA GLU A 122 -2.48 -8.46 9.44
C GLU A 122 -3.95 -8.90 9.40
N TYR A 123 -4.68 -8.56 10.44
CA TYR A 123 -6.11 -8.82 10.58
C TYR A 123 -6.81 -7.56 11.10
N PRO A 124 -7.52 -6.79 10.24
CA PRO A 124 -7.75 -6.99 8.80
C PRO A 124 -6.51 -6.71 7.93
N ALA A 125 -6.47 -7.25 6.69
CA ALA A 125 -5.35 -7.17 5.75
C ALA A 125 -5.67 -6.38 4.48
N TYR A 126 -4.64 -5.88 3.80
CA TYR A 126 -4.79 -5.15 2.54
C TYR A 126 -5.22 -6.07 1.38
N LEU A 127 -6.35 -5.74 0.77
CA LEU A 127 -6.96 -6.54 -0.30
C LEU A 127 -6.08 -6.74 -1.53
N GLY A 128 -5.25 -5.74 -1.88
CA GLY A 128 -4.37 -5.85 -3.03
C GLY A 128 -3.26 -6.89 -2.83
N ALA A 129 -2.74 -7.01 -1.62
CA ALA A 129 -1.77 -8.04 -1.25
C ALA A 129 -2.43 -9.43 -1.24
N LEU A 130 -3.59 -9.57 -0.58
CA LEU A 130 -4.36 -10.83 -0.55
C LEU A 130 -4.68 -11.32 -1.97
N GLN A 131 -5.08 -10.42 -2.88
CA GLN A 131 -5.37 -10.76 -4.26
C GLN A 131 -4.13 -11.24 -5.01
N SER A 132 -2.97 -10.59 -4.84
CA SER A 132 -1.73 -10.99 -5.52
C SER A 132 -1.20 -12.31 -4.99
N PHE A 133 -1.09 -12.47 -3.68
CA PHE A 133 -0.62 -13.71 -3.06
C PHE A 133 -1.56 -14.88 -3.33
N GLY A 134 -2.87 -14.63 -3.35
CA GLY A 134 -3.89 -15.65 -3.59
C GLY A 134 -3.73 -16.43 -4.91
N PHE A 135 -3.06 -15.85 -5.93
CA PHE A 135 -2.72 -16.57 -7.16
C PHE A 135 -1.73 -17.72 -6.96
N TYR A 136 -0.99 -17.71 -5.84
CA TYR A 136 -0.01 -18.74 -5.49
C TYR A 136 -0.55 -19.76 -4.49
N GLU A 137 -1.85 -19.66 -4.16
CA GLU A 137 -2.59 -20.59 -3.28
C GLU A 137 -1.91 -20.81 -1.92
N PRO A 138 -1.47 -19.72 -1.21
CA PRO A 138 -0.85 -19.88 0.11
C PRO A 138 -1.89 -20.17 1.18
N SER A 139 -1.40 -20.63 2.34
CA SER A 139 -2.14 -20.61 3.60
C SER A 139 -1.88 -19.34 4.35
N TYR A 140 -2.90 -18.75 4.99
CA TYR A 140 -2.75 -17.51 5.76
C TYR A 140 -2.84 -17.78 7.27
N LYS A 141 -1.96 -17.12 8.03
CA LYS A 141 -2.05 -16.93 9.47
C LYS A 141 -2.32 -15.48 9.78
N GLU A 142 -3.49 -15.21 10.30
CA GLU A 142 -3.94 -13.85 10.62
C GLU A 142 -3.49 -13.46 12.03
N VAL A 143 -2.89 -12.28 12.17
CA VAL A 143 -2.47 -11.68 13.44
C VAL A 143 -3.21 -10.37 13.65
N LYS A 144 -3.92 -10.27 14.77
CA LYS A 144 -4.79 -9.12 15.08
C LYS A 144 -4.00 -7.82 15.17
N LEU A 145 -4.55 -6.77 14.55
CA LEU A 145 -4.12 -5.40 14.78
C LEU A 145 -4.69 -4.86 16.10
N THR A 146 -3.82 -4.26 16.88
CA THR A 146 -4.12 -3.45 18.06
C THR A 146 -3.93 -1.96 17.75
N PRO A 147 -4.33 -1.05 18.60
CA PRO A 147 -4.10 0.38 18.38
C PRO A 147 -2.62 0.78 18.19
N THR A 148 -1.67 -0.05 18.63
CA THR A 148 -0.22 0.22 18.60
C THR A 148 0.57 -0.70 17.66
N GLY A 149 -0.09 -1.57 16.90
CA GLY A 149 0.52 -2.50 15.96
C GLY A 149 -0.02 -3.92 16.10
N LEU A 150 0.78 -4.94 15.81
CA LEU A 150 0.35 -6.34 15.89
C LEU A 150 0.25 -6.83 17.34
N ASP A 151 -0.68 -7.75 17.60
CA ASP A 151 -0.71 -8.56 18.82
C ASP A 151 0.53 -9.48 18.82
N LEU A 152 1.49 -9.16 19.70
CA LEU A 152 2.78 -9.84 19.75
C LEU A 152 2.68 -11.31 20.22
N LYS A 153 1.67 -11.66 21.02
CA LYS A 153 1.46 -13.07 21.44
C LYS A 153 0.95 -13.91 20.28
N GLN A 154 -0.01 -13.38 19.51
CA GLN A 154 -0.49 -14.05 18.32
C GLN A 154 0.61 -14.15 17.25
N LEU A 155 1.45 -13.11 17.11
CA LEU A 155 2.58 -13.13 16.20
C LEU A 155 3.61 -14.21 16.59
N GLU A 156 3.99 -14.28 17.87
CA GLU A 156 4.91 -15.31 18.35
C GLU A 156 4.39 -16.72 18.07
N GLU A 157 3.10 -16.95 18.28
CA GLU A 157 2.46 -18.24 17.95
C GLU A 157 2.46 -18.52 16.43
N ALA A 158 2.14 -17.51 15.62
CA ALA A 158 2.12 -17.66 14.18
C ALA A 158 3.51 -17.97 13.58
N LEU A 159 4.57 -17.48 14.19
CA LEU A 159 5.95 -17.69 13.75
C LEU A 159 6.53 -19.07 14.10
N LYS A 160 5.92 -19.83 15.02
CA LYS A 160 6.42 -21.17 15.42
C LYS A 160 6.50 -22.16 14.26
N ASP A 161 5.64 -22.04 13.27
CA ASP A 161 5.65 -22.92 12.09
C ASP A 161 6.58 -22.43 10.97
N ASN A 162 7.46 -21.46 11.28
CA ASN A 162 8.42 -20.87 10.34
C ASN A 162 7.79 -20.49 8.99
N PRO A 163 6.80 -19.58 8.98
CA PRO A 163 6.11 -19.17 7.76
C PRO A 163 7.09 -18.56 6.75
N LYS A 164 6.81 -18.74 5.46
CA LYS A 164 7.69 -18.28 4.39
C LYS A 164 7.78 -16.75 4.34
N LEU A 165 6.63 -16.06 4.44
CA LEU A 165 6.52 -14.63 4.35
C LEU A 165 5.69 -14.09 5.52
N MET A 166 5.96 -12.84 5.88
CA MET A 166 5.10 -12.00 6.73
C MET A 166 4.86 -10.68 6.01
N TYR A 167 3.60 -10.25 5.87
CA TYR A 167 3.23 -9.00 5.22
C TYR A 167 2.60 -8.02 6.21
N VAL A 168 3.13 -6.80 6.27
CA VAL A 168 2.66 -5.72 7.15
C VAL A 168 2.64 -4.35 6.46
N VAL A 169 1.71 -3.48 6.91
CA VAL A 169 1.62 -2.06 6.53
C VAL A 169 1.75 -1.21 7.80
N PRO A 170 2.97 -0.91 8.26
CA PRO A 170 3.18 -0.36 9.60
C PRO A 170 2.86 1.14 9.74
N ASN A 171 2.55 1.84 8.64
CA ASN A 171 2.14 3.25 8.66
C ASN A 171 0.75 3.42 8.05
N PHE A 172 -0.21 3.92 8.85
CA PHE A 172 -1.56 4.26 8.37
C PHE A 172 -2.19 3.12 7.57
N GLN A 173 -2.15 1.93 8.13
CA GLN A 173 -2.53 0.66 7.53
C GLN A 173 -3.87 0.75 6.77
N ASN A 174 -3.91 0.14 5.61
CA ASN A 174 -5.15 -0.05 4.86
C ASN A 174 -5.73 -1.44 5.17
N PRO A 175 -6.91 -1.50 5.88
CA PRO A 175 -7.95 -0.49 5.89
C PRO A 175 -8.04 0.41 7.14
N THR A 176 -7.30 0.14 8.22
CA THR A 176 -7.61 0.64 9.57
C THR A 176 -7.13 2.08 9.85
N GLY A 177 -6.16 2.59 9.10
CA GLY A 177 -5.50 3.86 9.39
C GLY A 177 -4.54 3.80 10.60
N LEU A 178 -4.39 2.65 11.25
CA LEU A 178 -3.51 2.48 12.40
C LEU A 178 -2.03 2.50 11.99
N SER A 179 -1.18 2.90 12.93
CA SER A 179 0.28 2.87 12.78
C SER A 179 0.92 2.09 13.92
N TYR A 180 1.99 1.35 13.60
CA TYR A 180 2.75 0.61 14.60
C TYR A 180 3.63 1.56 15.41
N SER A 181 3.64 1.41 16.73
CA SER A 181 4.56 2.12 17.61
C SER A 181 6.01 1.64 17.40
N ALA A 182 6.97 2.44 17.85
CA ALA A 182 8.39 2.08 17.79
C ALA A 182 8.68 0.77 18.56
N GLU A 183 8.04 0.59 19.71
CA GLU A 183 8.18 -0.60 20.56
C GLU A 183 7.62 -1.85 19.87
N ASN A 184 6.46 -1.71 19.19
CA ASN A 184 5.87 -2.83 18.46
C ASN A 184 6.76 -3.24 17.27
N ARG A 185 7.32 -2.27 16.52
CA ARG A 185 8.28 -2.54 15.43
C ARG A 185 9.53 -3.26 15.91
N LEU A 186 10.09 -2.85 17.05
CA LEU A 186 11.24 -3.50 17.67
C LEU A 186 10.91 -4.95 18.05
N ALA A 187 9.79 -5.15 18.72
CA ALA A 187 9.36 -6.49 19.14
C ALA A 187 9.08 -7.42 17.94
N ILE A 188 8.49 -6.91 16.86
CA ILE A 188 8.32 -7.66 15.60
C ILE A 188 9.68 -8.07 15.06
N ALA A 189 10.64 -7.15 14.95
CA ALA A 189 11.98 -7.46 14.45
C ALA A 189 12.67 -8.54 15.30
N ASP A 190 12.57 -8.46 16.64
CA ASP A 190 13.14 -9.44 17.56
C ASP A 190 12.50 -10.82 17.45
N LEU A 191 11.20 -10.90 17.14
CA LEU A 191 10.50 -12.17 16.93
C LEU A 191 10.86 -12.78 15.58
N VAL A 192 10.79 -12.00 14.50
CA VAL A 192 11.08 -12.47 13.13
C VAL A 192 12.52 -12.91 12.98
N LYS A 193 13.48 -12.22 13.62
CA LYS A 193 14.91 -12.55 13.60
C LYS A 193 15.25 -13.95 14.09
N LYS A 194 14.33 -14.58 14.85
CA LYS A 194 14.50 -15.97 15.37
C LYS A 194 14.01 -17.03 14.37
N THR A 195 13.57 -16.64 13.19
CA THR A 195 12.97 -17.50 12.15
C THR A 195 13.61 -17.23 10.80
N ASP A 196 13.31 -18.04 9.79
CA ASP A 196 13.71 -17.80 8.40
C ASP A 196 12.66 -16.99 7.61
N THR A 197 11.66 -16.44 8.30
CA THR A 197 10.56 -15.68 7.68
C THR A 197 11.07 -14.39 7.07
N ILE A 198 10.72 -14.14 5.81
CA ILE A 198 10.99 -12.85 5.14
C ILE A 198 9.83 -11.88 5.44
N LEU A 199 10.16 -10.73 6.00
CA LEU A 199 9.23 -9.65 6.27
C LEU A 199 9.05 -8.76 5.04
N ILE A 200 7.81 -8.54 4.61
CA ILE A 200 7.44 -7.53 3.61
C ILE A 200 6.87 -6.32 4.35
N GLU A 201 7.63 -5.22 4.37
CA GLU A 201 7.23 -3.94 4.93
C GLU A 201 6.70 -3.04 3.82
N ASP A 202 5.38 -2.89 3.70
CA ASP A 202 4.75 -2.04 2.67
C ASP A 202 4.45 -0.65 3.24
N ASP A 203 5.09 0.38 2.70
CA ASP A 203 4.96 1.77 3.17
C ASP A 203 4.51 2.75 2.09
N PRO A 204 3.26 2.67 1.59
CA PRO A 204 2.74 3.63 0.64
C PRO A 204 2.28 4.95 1.27
N TYR A 205 2.15 5.02 2.60
CA TYR A 205 1.50 6.14 3.31
C TYR A 205 2.41 6.86 4.29
N GLY A 206 3.59 6.36 4.63
CA GLY A 206 4.44 6.88 5.71
C GLY A 206 4.81 8.36 5.56
N GLU A 207 4.87 8.87 4.32
CA GLU A 207 5.11 10.29 4.07
C GLU A 207 3.87 11.19 4.26
N LEU A 208 2.70 10.60 4.47
CA LEU A 208 1.44 11.32 4.69
C LEU A 208 1.10 11.49 6.18
N ARG A 209 2.08 11.48 7.06
CA ARG A 209 1.90 11.79 8.48
C ARG A 209 1.70 13.29 8.67
N PHE A 210 0.59 13.70 9.29
CA PHE A 210 0.29 15.09 9.60
C PHE A 210 0.24 15.38 11.12
N LYS A 211 0.24 14.34 11.98
CA LYS A 211 0.37 14.45 13.45
C LYS A 211 1.44 13.49 13.96
N GLY A 212 2.11 13.87 15.06
CA GLY A 212 3.16 13.06 15.69
C GLY A 212 4.48 13.08 14.91
N ILE A 213 5.31 12.06 15.13
CA ILE A 213 6.64 11.90 14.53
C ILE A 213 6.72 10.65 13.65
N ASP A 214 7.57 10.67 12.64
CA ASP A 214 7.81 9.50 11.80
C ASP A 214 8.52 8.40 12.57
N ASN A 215 7.99 7.18 12.51
CA ASN A 215 8.65 6.00 13.04
C ASN A 215 9.66 5.45 12.03
N LYS A 216 10.79 4.97 12.52
CA LYS A 216 11.80 4.30 11.69
C LYS A 216 11.23 3.01 11.08
N PRO A 217 11.59 2.67 9.83
CA PRO A 217 11.19 1.40 9.21
C PRO A 217 11.69 0.19 9.99
N ILE A 218 10.94 -0.91 9.94
CA ILE A 218 11.38 -2.21 10.52
C ILE A 218 12.65 -2.69 9.81
N LYS A 219 12.79 -2.40 8.53
CA LYS A 219 14.03 -2.70 7.76
C LYS A 219 15.30 -2.21 8.45
N MET A 220 15.28 -1.10 9.17
CA MET A 220 16.45 -0.63 9.94
C MET A 220 16.83 -1.54 11.11
N LEU A 221 15.89 -2.35 11.58
CA LEU A 221 16.07 -3.29 12.70
C LEU A 221 16.33 -4.72 12.21
N LEU A 222 15.86 -5.06 11.00
CA LEU A 222 15.88 -6.41 10.42
C LEU A 222 16.25 -6.35 8.92
N ASP A 223 17.41 -5.79 8.60
CA ASP A 223 17.78 -5.46 7.22
C ASP A 223 17.84 -6.67 6.28
N GLU A 224 18.49 -7.77 6.71
CA GLU A 224 18.70 -8.95 5.86
C GLU A 224 17.39 -9.69 5.50
N GLN A 225 16.43 -9.70 6.41
CA GLN A 225 15.17 -10.42 6.27
C GLN A 225 14.00 -9.53 5.82
N THR A 226 14.22 -8.24 5.54
CA THR A 226 13.14 -7.31 5.17
C THR A 226 13.21 -6.89 3.72
N ILE A 227 12.11 -7.13 3.01
CA ILE A 227 11.81 -6.52 1.71
C ILE A 227 10.91 -5.31 1.98
N MET A 228 11.41 -4.10 1.73
CA MET A 228 10.63 -2.87 1.93
C MET A 228 10.06 -2.37 0.60
N LEU A 229 8.80 -1.98 0.60
CA LEU A 229 8.10 -1.45 -0.57
C LEU A 229 7.79 0.03 -0.37
N GLY A 230 7.84 0.78 -1.47
CA GLY A 230 7.43 2.16 -1.49
C GLY A 230 6.72 2.54 -2.79
N SER A 231 6.03 3.67 -2.79
CA SER A 231 5.25 4.10 -3.95
C SER A 231 5.14 5.60 -4.07
N PHE A 232 5.24 6.13 -5.29
CA PHE A 232 4.91 7.52 -5.60
C PHE A 232 3.39 7.75 -5.79
N SER A 233 2.59 6.70 -5.72
CA SER A 233 1.14 6.79 -5.99
C SER A 233 0.39 7.73 -5.04
N LYS A 234 0.87 7.92 -3.81
CA LYS A 234 0.17 8.72 -2.79
C LYS A 234 0.79 10.10 -2.57
N ILE A 235 2.03 10.29 -3.06
CA ILE A 235 2.79 11.54 -2.88
C ILE A 235 3.08 12.29 -4.19
N VAL A 236 2.81 11.67 -5.36
CA VAL A 236 2.89 12.35 -6.67
C VAL A 236 1.64 12.06 -7.48
N SER A 237 1.50 10.83 -8.02
CA SER A 237 0.35 10.46 -8.85
C SER A 237 0.21 8.94 -8.98
N PRO A 238 -0.98 8.37 -8.76
CA PRO A 238 -1.21 6.94 -8.94
C PRO A 238 -1.18 6.51 -10.43
N GLY A 239 -1.52 7.42 -11.34
CA GLY A 239 -1.56 7.15 -12.79
C GLY A 239 -0.19 6.89 -13.41
N MET A 240 0.89 7.38 -12.80
CA MET A 240 2.26 7.12 -13.26
C MET A 240 2.72 5.68 -13.03
N ARG A 241 2.06 4.92 -12.17
CA ARG A 241 2.36 3.52 -11.85
C ARG A 241 3.81 3.30 -11.42
N MET A 242 4.37 4.19 -10.58
CA MET A 242 5.74 4.09 -10.07
C MET A 242 5.76 3.69 -8.60
N GLY A 243 6.40 2.57 -8.32
CA GLY A 243 6.75 2.07 -7.00
C GLY A 243 8.11 1.40 -7.05
N TRP A 244 8.59 0.93 -5.92
CA TRP A 244 9.89 0.28 -5.83
C TRP A 244 9.93 -0.77 -4.72
N VAL A 245 10.89 -1.68 -4.86
CA VAL A 245 11.28 -2.66 -3.85
C VAL A 245 12.69 -2.32 -3.38
N VAL A 246 12.92 -2.42 -2.08
CA VAL A 246 14.27 -2.40 -1.47
C VAL A 246 14.51 -3.74 -0.81
N ALA A 247 15.55 -4.45 -1.24
CA ALA A 247 15.92 -5.74 -0.66
C ALA A 247 17.44 -5.97 -0.81
N LYS A 248 18.00 -6.87 0.01
CA LYS A 248 19.38 -7.29 -0.12
C LYS A 248 19.64 -7.96 -1.46
N LYS A 249 20.90 -7.88 -1.91
CA LYS A 249 21.32 -8.31 -3.25
C LYS A 249 20.85 -9.72 -3.61
N GLU A 250 20.93 -10.67 -2.71
CA GLU A 250 20.52 -12.05 -2.98
C GLU A 250 19.05 -12.16 -3.38
N ILE A 251 18.16 -11.46 -2.67
CA ILE A 251 16.73 -11.36 -2.98
C ILE A 251 16.54 -10.54 -4.26
N MET A 252 17.26 -9.42 -4.40
CA MET A 252 17.16 -8.54 -5.56
C MET A 252 17.48 -9.25 -6.88
N ASP A 253 18.54 -10.06 -6.90
CA ASP A 253 18.93 -10.83 -8.09
C ASP A 253 17.79 -11.77 -8.56
N LYS A 254 17.02 -12.36 -7.64
CA LYS A 254 15.85 -13.20 -7.97
C LYS A 254 14.63 -12.37 -8.43
N LEU A 255 14.40 -11.24 -7.78
CA LEU A 255 13.32 -10.32 -8.18
C LEU A 255 13.56 -9.75 -9.59
N VAL A 256 14.80 -9.44 -9.95
CA VAL A 256 15.18 -8.99 -11.32
C VAL A 256 14.88 -10.07 -12.34
N ILE A 257 15.20 -11.35 -12.07
CA ILE A 257 14.85 -12.47 -12.97
C ILE A 257 13.33 -12.57 -13.16
N ALA A 258 12.56 -12.48 -12.06
CA ALA A 258 11.10 -12.50 -12.11
C ALA A 258 10.53 -11.29 -12.87
N LYS A 259 11.15 -10.11 -12.72
CA LYS A 259 10.80 -8.88 -13.44
C LYS A 259 11.02 -9.01 -14.93
N GLN A 260 12.18 -9.55 -15.36
CA GLN A 260 12.50 -9.80 -16.76
C GLN A 260 11.47 -10.72 -17.42
N ALA A 261 11.05 -11.77 -16.72
CA ALA A 261 10.02 -12.69 -17.20
C ALA A 261 8.60 -12.12 -17.22
N SER A 262 8.35 -11.02 -16.47
CA SER A 262 7.01 -10.42 -16.35
C SER A 262 6.77 -9.30 -17.37
N ASP A 263 7.67 -8.31 -17.45
CA ASP A 263 7.50 -7.13 -18.29
C ASP A 263 8.81 -6.47 -18.75
N LEU A 264 9.94 -7.15 -18.63
CA LEU A 264 11.30 -6.71 -18.90
C LEU A 264 11.73 -5.56 -17.95
N HIS A 265 11.03 -4.44 -17.97
CA HIS A 265 11.25 -3.28 -17.12
C HIS A 265 9.96 -2.44 -17.01
N SER A 266 9.84 -1.66 -15.94
CA SER A 266 8.76 -0.66 -15.82
C SER A 266 8.92 0.44 -16.87
N ASN A 267 7.82 1.15 -17.18
CA ASN A 267 7.81 2.19 -18.20
C ASN A 267 8.96 3.20 -18.00
N TYR A 268 9.94 3.17 -18.91
CA TYR A 268 11.18 3.95 -18.79
C TYR A 268 10.93 5.45 -18.96
N PHE A 269 10.06 5.81 -19.92
CA PHE A 269 9.71 7.21 -20.15
C PHE A 269 9.08 7.85 -18.92
N THR A 270 8.17 7.14 -18.24
CA THR A 270 7.58 7.62 -16.99
C THR A 270 8.63 7.78 -15.87
N GLN A 271 9.60 6.86 -15.77
CA GLN A 271 10.70 6.98 -14.81
C GLN A 271 11.55 8.24 -15.08
N ARG A 272 11.82 8.55 -16.35
CA ARG A 272 12.56 9.76 -16.77
C ARG A 272 11.79 11.03 -16.39
N ILE A 273 10.48 11.10 -16.71
CA ILE A 273 9.62 12.23 -16.37
C ILE A 273 9.57 12.44 -14.85
N LEU A 274 9.31 11.37 -14.11
CA LEU A 274 9.26 11.45 -12.65
C LEU A 274 10.58 11.94 -12.05
N THR A 275 11.71 11.42 -12.53
CA THR A 275 13.03 11.85 -12.08
C THR A 275 13.25 13.34 -12.35
N GLN A 276 12.91 13.81 -13.55
CA GLN A 276 13.02 15.23 -13.92
C GLN A 276 12.13 16.10 -13.02
N TYR A 277 10.87 15.69 -12.81
CA TYR A 277 9.98 16.38 -11.87
C TYR A 277 10.56 16.49 -10.46
N LEU A 278 11.11 15.39 -9.93
CA LEU A 278 11.73 15.34 -8.59
C LEU A 278 13.04 16.15 -8.48
N GLN A 279 13.72 16.41 -9.60
CA GLN A 279 14.90 17.27 -9.65
C GLN A 279 14.56 18.75 -9.71
N ASP A 280 13.49 19.10 -10.43
CA ASP A 280 13.08 20.47 -10.67
C ASP A 280 12.20 21.04 -9.55
N ASN A 281 11.61 20.20 -8.71
CA ASN A 281 10.62 20.61 -7.72
C ASN A 281 10.97 20.11 -6.31
N ASP A 282 10.56 20.88 -5.31
CA ASP A 282 10.65 20.47 -3.90
C ASP A 282 9.49 19.55 -3.54
N ILE A 283 9.78 18.24 -3.50
CA ILE A 283 8.79 17.22 -3.15
C ILE A 283 8.31 17.35 -1.69
N ASP A 284 9.13 17.84 -0.77
CA ASP A 284 8.74 17.96 0.63
C ASP A 284 7.72 19.09 0.81
N GLN A 285 7.88 20.20 0.04
CA GLN A 285 6.86 21.25 -0.02
C GLN A 285 5.55 20.74 -0.64
N HIS A 286 5.64 19.92 -1.70
CA HIS A 286 4.47 19.30 -2.33
C HIS A 286 3.74 18.38 -1.35
N ILE A 287 4.46 17.50 -0.65
CA ILE A 287 3.89 16.60 0.35
C ILE A 287 3.27 17.39 1.51
N SER A 288 3.89 18.52 1.93
CA SER A 288 3.31 19.37 2.98
C SER A 288 1.91 19.86 2.60
N LYS A 289 1.72 20.32 1.35
CA LYS A 289 0.40 20.76 0.85
C LYS A 289 -0.64 19.62 0.87
N ILE A 290 -0.21 18.40 0.51
CA ILE A 290 -1.09 17.21 0.60
C ILE A 290 -1.49 16.96 2.05
N LYS A 291 -0.54 17.00 2.97
CA LYS A 291 -0.76 16.76 4.40
C LYS A 291 -1.74 17.77 5.01
N ASP A 292 -1.59 19.05 4.69
CA ASP A 292 -2.48 20.11 5.17
C ASP A 292 -3.92 19.89 4.68
N MET A 293 -4.08 19.56 3.39
CA MET A 293 -5.38 19.25 2.79
C MET A 293 -6.02 18.02 3.45
N TYR A 294 -5.26 16.93 3.63
CA TYR A 294 -5.77 15.69 4.20
C TYR A 294 -6.07 15.82 5.69
N LEU A 295 -5.31 16.64 6.43
CA LEU A 295 -5.62 16.96 7.82
C LEU A 295 -6.98 17.66 7.93
N ALA A 296 -7.24 18.68 7.10
CA ALA A 296 -8.52 19.38 7.09
C ALA A 296 -9.70 18.45 6.78
N GLN A 297 -9.56 17.60 5.76
CA GLN A 297 -10.58 16.61 5.38
C GLN A 297 -10.83 15.58 6.48
N ARG A 298 -9.75 15.09 7.12
CA ARG A 298 -9.85 14.16 8.25
C ARG A 298 -10.57 14.77 9.43
N GLU A 299 -10.23 16.01 9.84
CA GLU A 299 -10.88 16.70 10.97
C GLU A 299 -12.37 16.93 10.67
N GLN A 300 -12.70 17.31 9.44
CA GLN A 300 -14.10 17.47 9.03
C GLN A 300 -14.87 16.16 9.13
N MET A 301 -14.29 15.04 8.63
CA MET A 301 -14.94 13.73 8.70
C MET A 301 -15.15 13.28 10.14
N LEU A 302 -14.14 13.39 11.01
CA LEU A 302 -14.27 13.04 12.44
C LEU A 302 -15.31 13.88 13.15
N SER A 303 -15.35 15.19 12.88
CA SER A 303 -16.37 16.09 13.42
C SER A 303 -17.79 15.67 12.98
N SER A 304 -17.95 15.32 11.71
CA SER A 304 -19.23 14.85 11.18
C SER A 304 -19.64 13.50 11.76
N ILE A 305 -18.71 12.56 11.90
CA ILE A 305 -18.96 11.28 12.56
C ILE A 305 -19.44 11.51 14.01
N LYS A 306 -18.71 12.32 14.76
CA LYS A 306 -19.07 12.65 16.16
C LYS A 306 -20.47 13.27 16.28
N LYS A 307 -20.87 14.05 15.28
CA LYS A 307 -22.17 14.76 15.29
C LYS A 307 -23.34 13.89 14.85
N TYR A 308 -23.13 13.01 13.88
CA TYR A 308 -24.24 12.36 13.16
C TYR A 308 -24.29 10.84 13.32
N PHE A 309 -23.18 10.18 13.68
CA PHE A 309 -23.18 8.73 13.85
C PHE A 309 -23.75 8.33 15.20
N ASP A 310 -24.30 7.13 15.27
CA ASP A 310 -24.67 6.50 16.55
C ASP A 310 -23.43 6.44 17.45
N PRO A 311 -23.50 6.91 18.72
CA PRO A 311 -22.35 6.93 19.64
C PRO A 311 -21.80 5.54 19.98
N ARG A 312 -22.48 4.46 19.63
CA ARG A 312 -21.99 3.09 19.76
C ARG A 312 -21.01 2.70 18.64
N ILE A 313 -20.95 3.48 17.55
CA ILE A 313 -19.98 3.25 16.48
C ILE A 313 -18.61 3.73 16.92
N ILE A 314 -17.64 2.82 16.86
CA ILE A 314 -16.24 3.10 17.20
C ILE A 314 -15.46 3.38 15.93
N THR A 315 -14.69 4.46 15.90
CA THR A 315 -13.82 4.79 14.76
C THR A 315 -12.38 4.93 15.16
N THR A 316 -11.46 4.60 14.24
CA THR A 316 -10.04 4.95 14.41
C THR A 316 -9.83 6.45 14.17
N GLU A 317 -8.78 7.00 14.79
CA GLU A 317 -8.35 8.40 14.64
C GLU A 317 -6.92 8.46 14.10
N PRO A 318 -6.69 8.24 12.79
CA PRO A 318 -5.35 8.15 12.23
C PRO A 318 -4.61 9.49 12.27
N GLU A 319 -3.30 9.43 12.48
CA GLU A 319 -2.39 10.58 12.47
C GLU A 319 -1.85 10.92 11.07
N GLY A 320 -2.33 10.23 10.04
CA GLY A 320 -1.90 10.35 8.65
C GLY A 320 -2.64 9.38 7.73
N GLY A 321 -2.13 9.21 6.53
CA GLY A 321 -2.70 8.29 5.55
C GLY A 321 -4.00 8.80 4.92
N MET A 322 -4.97 7.91 4.70
CA MET A 322 -6.12 8.19 3.86
C MET A 322 -7.44 7.62 4.40
N PHE A 323 -7.41 6.78 5.44
CA PHE A 323 -8.55 5.95 5.83
C PHE A 323 -8.92 6.09 7.30
N LEU A 324 -10.22 5.97 7.54
CA LEU A 324 -10.84 5.70 8.84
C LEU A 324 -11.45 4.30 8.81
N TRP A 325 -11.37 3.60 9.92
CA TRP A 325 -12.02 2.32 10.13
C TRP A 325 -13.14 2.49 11.16
N ALA A 326 -14.34 2.07 10.81
CA ALA A 326 -15.48 2.12 11.70
C ALA A 326 -15.94 0.70 12.06
N THR A 327 -16.29 0.51 13.33
CA THR A 327 -16.91 -0.71 13.86
C THR A 327 -18.33 -0.38 14.29
N LEU A 328 -19.30 -1.01 13.66
CA LEU A 328 -20.72 -0.90 13.94
C LEU A 328 -21.09 -1.74 15.18
N PRO A 329 -22.21 -1.46 15.85
CA PRO A 329 -22.73 -2.33 16.90
C PRO A 329 -22.86 -3.78 16.47
N GLU A 330 -22.74 -4.70 17.42
CA GLU A 330 -22.93 -6.14 17.16
C GLU A 330 -24.30 -6.41 16.54
N GLY A 331 -24.34 -7.38 15.60
CA GLY A 331 -25.54 -7.76 14.86
C GLY A 331 -25.85 -6.91 13.63
N ILE A 332 -25.10 -5.83 13.37
CA ILE A 332 -25.26 -5.00 12.19
C ILE A 332 -24.20 -5.39 11.14
N SER A 333 -24.64 -5.80 9.95
CA SER A 333 -23.74 -6.11 8.83
C SER A 333 -23.52 -4.87 7.96
N SER A 334 -22.27 -4.47 7.79
CA SER A 334 -21.89 -3.38 6.88
C SER A 334 -22.19 -3.71 5.42
N MET A 335 -22.09 -5.00 5.03
CA MET A 335 -22.43 -5.47 3.70
C MET A 335 -23.94 -5.35 3.44
N SER A 336 -24.78 -5.66 4.43
CA SER A 336 -26.22 -5.51 4.30
C SER A 336 -26.65 -4.04 4.16
N LEU A 337 -26.01 -3.13 4.91
CA LEU A 337 -26.26 -1.69 4.82
C LEU A 337 -25.74 -1.06 3.54
N PHE A 338 -24.80 -1.71 2.84
CA PHE A 338 -24.17 -1.15 1.64
C PHE A 338 -25.18 -0.83 0.53
N GLN A 339 -26.17 -1.69 0.30
CA GLN A 339 -27.18 -1.45 -0.73
C GLN A 339 -28.10 -0.27 -0.37
N GLU A 340 -28.45 -0.10 0.88
CA GLU A 340 -29.21 1.05 1.37
C GLU A 340 -28.43 2.34 1.18
N ALA A 341 -27.14 2.34 1.55
CA ALA A 341 -26.25 3.48 1.34
C ALA A 341 -26.13 3.86 -0.15
N VAL A 342 -26.04 2.88 -1.05
CA VAL A 342 -26.01 3.12 -2.50
C VAL A 342 -27.30 3.78 -2.99
N ASN A 343 -28.46 3.39 -2.47
CA ASN A 343 -29.74 4.02 -2.80
C ASN A 343 -29.78 5.49 -2.33
N GLU A 344 -29.11 5.80 -1.22
CA GLU A 344 -28.92 7.17 -0.70
C GLU A 344 -27.70 7.88 -1.33
N LYS A 345 -27.16 7.37 -2.45
CA LYS A 345 -26.04 7.94 -3.18
C LYS A 345 -24.72 7.97 -2.38
N ILE A 346 -24.50 7.03 -1.49
CA ILE A 346 -23.28 6.92 -0.69
C ILE A 346 -22.63 5.57 -0.94
N VAL A 347 -21.29 5.55 -1.13
CA VAL A 347 -20.51 4.32 -1.22
C VAL A 347 -19.33 4.34 -0.25
N TYR A 348 -19.14 3.22 0.44
CA TYR A 348 -18.01 2.91 1.31
C TYR A 348 -17.47 1.51 1.00
N VAL A 349 -16.48 1.01 1.72
CA VAL A 349 -16.04 -0.38 1.58
C VAL A 349 -16.44 -1.16 2.83
N PRO A 350 -17.34 -2.15 2.73
CA PRO A 350 -17.61 -3.08 3.82
C PRO A 350 -16.36 -3.81 4.29
N GLY A 351 -16.34 -4.20 5.56
CA GLY A 351 -15.15 -4.78 6.18
C GLY A 351 -14.88 -6.23 5.81
N ASP A 352 -15.92 -7.02 5.53
CA ASP A 352 -15.83 -8.45 5.26
C ASP A 352 -14.67 -8.84 4.30
N PRO A 353 -14.46 -8.14 3.16
CA PRO A 353 -13.41 -8.51 2.21
C PRO A 353 -11.97 -8.41 2.75
N PHE A 354 -11.73 -7.63 3.82
CA PHE A 354 -10.41 -7.46 4.41
C PHE A 354 -10.01 -8.59 5.37
N TYR A 355 -10.87 -9.58 5.55
CA TYR A 355 -10.67 -10.74 6.42
C TYR A 355 -10.67 -12.01 5.58
N VAL A 356 -9.67 -12.86 5.78
CA VAL A 356 -9.57 -14.13 5.04
C VAL A 356 -10.62 -15.13 5.52
N ASN A 357 -10.90 -15.16 6.83
CA ASN A 357 -11.79 -16.11 7.47
C ASN A 357 -13.24 -15.64 7.61
N GLY A 358 -13.63 -14.54 6.95
CA GLY A 358 -15.02 -14.09 6.89
C GLY A 358 -15.53 -13.39 8.15
N GLU A 359 -14.64 -12.88 8.98
CA GLU A 359 -14.95 -12.01 10.11
C GLU A 359 -15.15 -10.54 9.66
N GLY A 360 -15.33 -9.59 10.60
CA GLY A 360 -15.41 -8.17 10.30
C GLY A 360 -16.74 -7.70 9.69
N ILE A 361 -17.79 -8.51 9.79
CA ILE A 361 -19.13 -8.25 9.24
C ILE A 361 -19.66 -6.86 9.64
N ASN A 362 -19.37 -6.41 10.86
CA ASN A 362 -19.81 -5.14 11.42
C ASN A 362 -18.76 -4.02 11.26
N THR A 363 -17.85 -4.12 10.31
CA THR A 363 -16.82 -3.11 10.10
C THR A 363 -16.89 -2.51 8.70
N LEU A 364 -16.34 -1.30 8.53
CA LEU A 364 -16.27 -0.65 7.23
C LEU A 364 -15.10 0.35 7.16
N ARG A 365 -14.60 0.56 5.93
CA ARG A 365 -13.57 1.55 5.65
C ARG A 365 -14.16 2.80 5.01
N LEU A 366 -13.75 3.97 5.50
CA LEU A 366 -14.04 5.28 4.94
C LEU A 366 -12.73 5.95 4.47
N ASN A 367 -12.73 6.45 3.24
CA ASN A 367 -11.67 7.31 2.71
C ASN A 367 -12.08 8.78 2.92
N TYR A 368 -11.22 9.57 3.57
CA TYR A 368 -11.47 11.00 3.78
C TYR A 368 -10.79 11.92 2.75
N THR A 369 -9.90 11.40 1.89
CA THR A 369 -9.03 12.23 1.06
C THR A 369 -9.64 12.64 -0.28
N ASN A 370 -10.71 12.01 -0.73
CA ASN A 370 -11.30 12.25 -2.05
C ASN A 370 -12.68 12.96 -2.00
N SER A 371 -13.19 13.23 -0.81
CA SER A 371 -14.46 13.95 -0.65
C SER A 371 -14.23 15.47 -0.59
N THR A 372 -15.20 16.24 -1.07
CA THR A 372 -15.26 17.68 -0.80
C THR A 372 -15.58 17.91 0.68
N ILE A 373 -15.12 19.02 1.25
CA ILE A 373 -15.43 19.45 2.62
C ILE A 373 -16.86 19.97 2.70
#